data_e29353c37ce9554e3d0987f67d905677
#
_entry.id   e29353c37ce9554e3d0987f67d905677
#
_cell.length_a   1.000
_cell.length_b   1.000
_cell.length_c   1.000
_cell.angle_alpha   90.00
_cell.angle_beta   90.00
_cell.angle_gamma   90.00
#
_symmetry.space_group_name_H-M   'P 1'
#
loop_
_entity.id
_entity.type
_entity.pdbx_description
1 polymer ?
#
loop_
_entity_poly.entity_id
_entity_poly.type
_entity_poly.pdbx_seq_one_letter_code
_entity_poly.pdbx_strand_id
1 'polypeptide(L)'
;MNGAGDPSRPSDGANQSGFDLGGLPEAANKPYRVLARKYRPSSFEDLIGQEAMVRTVSNAFETGRIPQAWILTGVRGVGKTTTARILARALNYEKPDGSVKGPTIHMPDLGVHCQAIMESRHMDVLEMDAASHTGVDDVRQINDSVRYAPASARYKVYIIDEVHMLSTAAFNAFLKTLEEPPEHAKFVFATTEIRKVPITVLSRCQRFDLRRVEADVLMKHLGNIATKEGVEVEPEALGIIARAAEGSVRDSLSLFDQAIAHAAGHVKADAVRQMLGLADRTRVIDLFDSLARGDIAAAFAEFRAQYDVGADPVVVLSDLAEFVNFVTRVKFVPGTADNVAFGETERVRGRGFAAKLSTRVLSRMWQMLLKGIAEVQTATRPAAAA
;
A
#
# COMPACT_ATOMS: atom_id res chain seq x y z
N MET A 1 73.97 11.88 -39.65
CA MET A 1 74.48 10.54 -39.49
C MET A 1 73.38 9.65 -39.11
N ASN A 2 72.83 8.97 -40.09
CA ASN A 2 72.76 7.54 -40.30
C ASN A 2 72.02 6.82 -39.18
N GLY A 3 71.01 6.03 -39.41
CA GLY A 3 70.64 5.22 -40.56
C GLY A 3 69.40 4.44 -40.31
N ALA A 4 68.90 4.10 -41.39
CA ALA A 4 68.51 2.82 -41.89
C ALA A 4 67.22 2.19 -41.32
N GLY A 5 66.30 2.13 -42.22
CA GLY A 5 65.06 1.41 -42.12
C GLY A 5 65.18 -0.09 -42.25
N ASP A 6 64.21 -0.79 -41.78
CA ASP A 6 63.95 -2.19 -42.12
C ASP A 6 62.54 -2.33 -42.73
N PRO A 7 62.42 -2.84 -43.97
CA PRO A 7 61.12 -3.09 -44.59
C PRO A 7 60.89 -4.61 -44.64
N SER A 8 60.06 -5.10 -43.74
CA SER A 8 59.36 -6.41 -44.01
C SER A 8 58.36 -6.76 -42.89
N ARG A 9 57.09 -6.42 -43.13
CA ARG A 9 55.97 -7.20 -42.57
C ARG A 9 54.82 -7.27 -43.57
N PRO A 10 54.34 -8.43 -43.84
CA PRO A 10 53.23 -8.64 -44.77
C PRO A 10 51.88 -8.21 -44.16
N SER A 11 51.05 -7.64 -44.98
CA SER A 11 49.66 -7.31 -44.74
C SER A 11 48.82 -8.58 -44.62
N ASP A 12 48.42 -8.96 -43.41
CA ASP A 12 47.34 -9.91 -43.21
C ASP A 12 46.00 -9.21 -43.23
N GLY A 13 45.25 -9.39 -44.30
CA GLY A 13 43.86 -9.02 -44.41
C GLY A 13 43.01 -9.92 -43.54
N ALA A 14 42.60 -9.46 -42.36
CA ALA A 14 41.59 -10.10 -41.55
C ALA A 14 40.21 -9.52 -41.93
N ASN A 15 39.45 -10.34 -42.64
CA ASN A 15 38.06 -10.18 -43.00
C ASN A 15 37.22 -10.11 -41.72
N GLN A 16 36.87 -8.92 -41.22
CA GLN A 16 35.90 -8.75 -40.15
C GLN A 16 34.51 -8.78 -40.81
N SER A 17 33.89 -9.97 -40.83
CA SER A 17 32.47 -10.12 -41.03
C SER A 17 31.75 -9.49 -39.83
N GLY A 18 31.33 -8.22 -39.97
CA GLY A 18 30.48 -7.55 -39.02
C GLY A 18 29.13 -8.30 -38.95
N PHE A 19 28.83 -8.83 -37.79
CA PHE A 19 27.47 -9.24 -37.45
C PHE A 19 26.62 -7.96 -37.42
N ASP A 20 25.79 -7.80 -38.45
CA ASP A 20 24.74 -6.81 -38.50
C ASP A 20 23.66 -7.22 -37.49
N LEU A 21 23.73 -6.77 -36.26
CA LEU A 21 22.67 -6.86 -35.28
C LEU A 21 21.59 -5.88 -35.73
N GLY A 22 20.67 -6.36 -36.56
CA GLY A 22 19.49 -5.63 -37.01
C GLY A 22 18.91 -4.81 -35.87
N GLY A 23 18.72 -3.51 -36.12
CA GLY A 23 18.27 -2.53 -35.13
C GLY A 23 17.02 -2.98 -34.41
N LEU A 24 17.18 -3.31 -33.14
CA LEU A 24 16.04 -3.37 -32.23
C LEU A 24 15.42 -1.98 -32.21
N PRO A 25 14.08 -1.85 -32.31
CA PRO A 25 13.44 -0.54 -32.20
C PRO A 25 13.86 0.09 -30.87
N GLU A 26 14.35 1.29 -30.92
CA GLU A 26 14.66 2.15 -29.79
C GLU A 26 13.37 2.44 -29.02
N ALA A 27 12.88 1.45 -28.26
CA ALA A 27 11.85 1.65 -27.25
C ALA A 27 12.46 2.61 -26.23
N ALA A 28 11.98 3.84 -26.18
CA ALA A 28 12.41 4.89 -25.32
C ALA A 28 12.57 4.35 -23.88
N ASN A 29 13.81 4.18 -23.46
CA ASN A 29 14.19 3.55 -22.20
C ASN A 29 13.88 4.51 -21.03
N LYS A 30 12.59 4.73 -20.77
CA LYS A 30 12.17 5.41 -19.53
C LYS A 30 12.46 4.45 -18.40
N PRO A 31 13.23 4.86 -17.37
CA PRO A 31 13.55 3.99 -16.27
C PRO A 31 12.24 3.47 -15.64
N TYR A 32 12.17 2.15 -15.45
CA TYR A 32 11.03 1.48 -14.85
C TYR A 32 10.67 2.14 -13.51
N ARG A 33 9.40 2.50 -13.35
CA ARG A 33 8.86 3.03 -12.09
C ARG A 33 7.84 2.05 -11.53
N VAL A 34 8.07 1.59 -10.30
CA VAL A 34 7.11 0.74 -9.58
C VAL A 34 5.71 1.38 -9.55
N LEU A 35 4.67 0.58 -9.75
CA LEU A 35 3.28 1.06 -9.89
C LEU A 35 2.83 1.93 -8.72
N ALA A 36 3.19 1.57 -7.48
CA ALA A 36 2.89 2.35 -6.29
C ALA A 36 3.46 3.79 -6.31
N ARG A 37 4.50 4.04 -7.10
CA ARG A 37 5.07 5.38 -7.31
C ARG A 37 4.50 6.05 -8.55
N LYS A 38 4.27 5.28 -9.62
CA LYS A 38 3.73 5.77 -10.90
C LYS A 38 2.29 6.26 -10.75
N TYR A 39 1.46 5.52 -10.00
CA TYR A 39 0.04 5.80 -9.78
C TYR A 39 -0.25 6.41 -8.41
N ARG A 40 0.75 7.10 -7.81
CA ARG A 40 0.52 7.84 -6.57
C ARG A 40 -0.47 8.98 -6.85
N PRO A 41 -1.57 9.08 -6.08
CA PRO A 41 -2.53 10.18 -6.20
C PRO A 41 -1.85 11.55 -6.18
N SER A 42 -2.30 12.44 -7.04
CA SER A 42 -1.80 13.80 -7.15
C SER A 42 -2.83 14.85 -6.76
N SER A 43 -4.09 14.49 -6.73
CA SER A 43 -5.22 15.34 -6.35
C SER A 43 -6.15 14.63 -5.36
N PHE A 44 -7.14 15.34 -4.82
CA PHE A 44 -8.12 14.74 -3.92
C PHE A 44 -9.08 13.80 -4.66
N GLU A 45 -9.34 14.07 -5.94
CA GLU A 45 -10.17 13.25 -6.80
C GLU A 45 -9.57 11.86 -7.07
N ASP A 46 -8.23 11.76 -7.00
CA ASP A 46 -7.51 10.49 -7.19
C ASP A 46 -7.54 9.59 -5.94
N LEU A 47 -7.98 10.13 -4.78
CA LEU A 47 -8.02 9.38 -3.52
C LEU A 47 -9.23 8.45 -3.50
N ILE A 48 -8.99 7.15 -3.53
CA ILE A 48 -10.05 6.14 -3.47
C ILE A 48 -10.43 5.79 -2.03
N GLY A 49 -11.73 5.62 -1.77
CA GLY A 49 -12.27 5.20 -0.48
C GLY A 49 -12.13 6.23 0.65
N GLN A 50 -11.85 7.51 0.33
CA GLN A 50 -11.65 8.59 1.31
C GLN A 50 -12.64 9.76 1.12
N GLU A 51 -13.78 9.53 0.51
CA GLU A 51 -14.75 10.56 0.08
C GLU A 51 -15.24 11.43 1.24
N ALA A 52 -15.42 10.84 2.43
CA ALA A 52 -15.87 11.57 3.62
C ALA A 52 -14.82 12.59 4.10
N MET A 53 -13.55 12.19 4.08
CA MET A 53 -12.41 13.07 4.40
C MET A 53 -12.28 14.20 3.37
N VAL A 54 -12.31 13.85 2.09
CA VAL A 54 -12.23 14.81 0.98
C VAL A 54 -13.33 15.87 1.11
N ARG A 55 -14.58 15.47 1.38
CA ARG A 55 -15.70 16.40 1.58
C ARG A 55 -15.44 17.38 2.73
N THR A 56 -14.92 16.89 3.85
CA THR A 56 -14.64 17.74 5.02
C THR A 56 -13.52 18.74 4.72
N VAL A 57 -12.48 18.30 4.02
CA VAL A 57 -11.39 19.19 3.57
C VAL A 57 -11.92 20.24 2.60
N SER A 58 -12.74 19.82 1.61
CA SER A 58 -13.36 20.74 0.64
C SER A 58 -14.11 21.87 1.34
N ASN A 59 -14.99 21.52 2.27
CA ASN A 59 -15.76 22.51 3.04
C ASN A 59 -14.85 23.48 3.83
N ALA A 60 -13.74 23.00 4.40
CA ALA A 60 -12.80 23.84 5.12
C ALA A 60 -12.11 24.86 4.20
N PHE A 61 -11.73 24.44 3.00
CA PHE A 61 -11.11 25.30 1.99
C PHE A 61 -12.11 26.32 1.41
N GLU A 62 -13.32 25.90 1.08
CA GLU A 62 -14.38 26.77 0.53
C GLU A 62 -14.84 27.85 1.53
N THR A 63 -14.92 27.50 2.82
CA THR A 63 -15.33 28.44 3.88
C THR A 63 -14.16 29.26 4.44
N GLY A 64 -12.93 29.02 3.99
CA GLY A 64 -11.71 29.67 4.53
C GLY A 64 -11.36 29.27 5.96
N ARG A 65 -12.00 28.24 6.52
CA ARG A 65 -11.75 27.72 7.87
C ARG A 65 -10.70 26.63 7.87
N ILE A 66 -9.52 26.98 7.37
CA ILE A 66 -8.41 26.03 7.21
C ILE A 66 -7.67 25.90 8.55
N PRO A 67 -7.65 24.70 9.18
CA PRO A 67 -6.94 24.47 10.43
C PRO A 67 -5.44 24.76 10.33
N GLN A 68 -4.80 25.03 11.50
CA GLN A 68 -3.34 25.17 11.53
C GLN A 68 -2.62 23.82 11.59
N ALA A 69 -3.29 22.80 12.16
CA ALA A 69 -2.73 21.46 12.25
C ALA A 69 -3.77 20.37 11.90
N TRP A 70 -3.31 19.37 11.19
CA TRP A 70 -4.07 18.14 10.88
C TRP A 70 -3.35 16.93 11.43
N ILE A 71 -4.10 15.91 11.78
CA ILE A 71 -3.56 14.60 12.06
C ILE A 71 -4.29 13.55 11.24
N LEU A 72 -3.55 12.87 10.38
CA LEU A 72 -4.01 11.81 9.51
C LEU A 72 -3.69 10.47 10.17
N THR A 73 -4.70 9.68 10.50
CA THR A 73 -4.52 8.36 11.10
C THR A 73 -5.10 7.27 10.20
N GLY A 74 -4.58 6.07 10.32
CA GLY A 74 -5.00 4.90 9.54
C GLY A 74 -3.88 3.90 9.35
N VAL A 75 -4.21 2.71 8.88
CA VAL A 75 -3.21 1.65 8.66
C VAL A 75 -2.15 2.06 7.63
N ARG A 76 -1.07 1.30 7.56
CA ARG A 76 -0.01 1.52 6.57
C ARG A 76 -0.59 1.41 5.15
N GLY A 77 -0.14 2.25 4.22
CA GLY A 77 -0.46 2.17 2.80
C GLY A 77 -1.82 2.70 2.36
N VAL A 78 -2.66 3.26 3.27
CA VAL A 78 -3.96 3.88 2.91
C VAL A 78 -3.84 5.29 2.34
N GLY A 79 -2.64 5.85 2.26
CA GLY A 79 -2.40 7.14 1.62
C GLY A 79 -2.16 8.33 2.54
N LYS A 80 -1.85 8.16 3.85
CA LYS A 80 -1.61 9.25 4.81
C LYS A 80 -0.61 10.30 4.30
N THR A 81 0.61 9.90 4.01
CA THR A 81 1.68 10.78 3.49
C THR A 81 1.33 11.38 2.13
N THR A 82 0.64 10.62 1.28
CA THR A 82 0.12 11.11 -0.02
C THR A 82 -0.91 12.21 0.20
N THR A 83 -1.87 12.02 1.09
CA THR A 83 -2.88 13.02 1.46
C THR A 83 -2.22 14.27 2.06
N ALA A 84 -1.19 14.11 2.91
CA ALA A 84 -0.43 15.23 3.46
C ALA A 84 0.21 16.10 2.36
N ARG A 85 0.80 15.46 1.33
CA ARG A 85 1.36 16.19 0.18
C ARG A 85 0.29 16.85 -0.68
N ILE A 86 -0.87 16.21 -0.87
CA ILE A 86 -2.01 16.81 -1.59
C ILE A 86 -2.53 18.02 -0.83
N LEU A 87 -2.63 17.96 0.51
CA LEU A 87 -2.98 19.11 1.37
C LEU A 87 -1.96 20.24 1.23
N ALA A 88 -0.65 19.94 1.30
CA ALA A 88 0.40 20.93 1.10
C ALA A 88 0.34 21.60 -0.29
N ARG A 89 0.00 20.79 -1.30
CA ARG A 89 -0.24 21.24 -2.67
C ARG A 89 -1.43 22.17 -2.76
N ALA A 90 -2.57 21.82 -2.15
CA ALA A 90 -3.79 22.61 -2.14
C ALA A 90 -3.63 23.96 -1.42
N LEU A 91 -2.88 23.97 -0.32
CA LEU A 91 -2.53 25.17 0.45
C LEU A 91 -1.69 26.14 -0.40
N ASN A 92 -0.76 25.62 -1.18
CA ASN A 92 0.25 26.36 -1.94
C ASN A 92 -0.01 26.37 -3.45
N TYR A 93 -1.23 25.96 -3.87
CA TYR A 93 -1.54 25.93 -5.29
C TYR A 93 -1.52 27.34 -5.89
N GLU A 94 -0.73 27.50 -6.93
CA GLU A 94 -0.56 28.73 -7.67
C GLU A 94 -0.35 28.43 -9.15
N LYS A 95 -1.06 29.16 -10.01
CA LYS A 95 -0.86 29.08 -11.46
C LYS A 95 0.18 30.11 -11.92
N PRO A 96 0.95 29.79 -12.99
CA PRO A 96 1.94 30.71 -13.53
C PRO A 96 1.35 32.09 -13.96
N ASP A 97 0.06 32.12 -14.28
CA ASP A 97 -0.67 33.33 -14.68
C ASP A 97 -1.19 34.16 -13.50
N GLY A 98 -0.96 33.69 -12.24
CA GLY A 98 -1.43 34.38 -11.04
C GLY A 98 -2.95 34.40 -10.86
N SER A 99 -3.71 33.57 -11.60
CA SER A 99 -5.18 33.55 -11.55
C SER A 99 -5.73 33.00 -10.25
N VAL A 100 -4.95 32.15 -9.53
CA VAL A 100 -5.32 31.54 -8.25
C VAL A 100 -4.69 32.32 -7.11
N LYS A 101 -5.52 33.04 -6.34
CA LYS A 101 -5.08 33.95 -5.28
C LYS A 101 -5.15 33.35 -3.84
N GLY A 102 -5.66 32.15 -3.69
CA GLY A 102 -5.87 31.52 -2.37
C GLY A 102 -5.71 30.01 -2.38
N PRO A 103 -5.73 29.37 -1.19
CA PRO A 103 -5.75 27.91 -1.09
C PRO A 103 -6.96 27.34 -1.81
N THR A 104 -6.79 26.23 -2.53
CA THR A 104 -7.86 25.58 -3.26
C THR A 104 -7.64 24.09 -3.39
N ILE A 105 -8.72 23.31 -3.34
CA ILE A 105 -8.70 21.89 -3.65
C ILE A 105 -8.78 21.61 -5.16
N HIS A 106 -9.25 22.58 -5.96
CA HIS A 106 -9.37 22.45 -7.40
C HIS A 106 -8.02 22.73 -8.06
N MET A 107 -7.35 21.66 -8.45
CA MET A 107 -5.99 21.67 -9.00
C MET A 107 -5.94 20.93 -10.35
N PRO A 108 -6.63 21.46 -11.38
CA PRO A 108 -6.76 20.77 -12.66
C PRO A 108 -5.41 20.63 -13.38
N ASP A 109 -4.50 21.59 -13.18
CA ASP A 109 -3.20 21.63 -13.81
C ASP A 109 -2.06 21.52 -12.78
N LEU A 110 -0.84 21.33 -13.26
CA LEU A 110 0.36 21.44 -12.44
C LEU A 110 0.66 22.92 -12.17
N GLY A 111 0.45 23.37 -10.93
CA GLY A 111 0.85 24.69 -10.47
C GLY A 111 2.37 24.78 -10.22
N VAL A 112 2.86 26.02 -9.99
CA VAL A 112 4.28 26.35 -9.83
C VAL A 112 5.00 25.49 -8.81
N HIS A 113 4.36 25.22 -7.66
CA HIS A 113 4.93 24.46 -6.55
C HIS A 113 4.64 22.95 -6.61
N CYS A 114 3.70 22.53 -7.45
CA CYS A 114 3.12 21.19 -7.40
C CYS A 114 4.13 20.06 -7.56
N GLN A 115 5.00 20.13 -8.56
CA GLN A 115 5.98 19.09 -8.83
C GLN A 115 6.99 18.96 -7.68
N ALA A 116 7.54 20.09 -7.21
CA ALA A 116 8.51 20.09 -6.12
C ALA A 116 7.92 19.51 -4.82
N ILE A 117 6.64 19.82 -4.51
CA ILE A 117 5.92 19.27 -3.35
C ILE A 117 5.72 17.75 -3.50
N MET A 118 5.25 17.30 -4.67
CA MET A 118 5.02 15.86 -4.89
C MET A 118 6.30 15.04 -4.86
N GLU A 119 7.44 15.63 -5.19
CA GLU A 119 8.77 15.03 -5.16
C GLU A 119 9.51 15.23 -3.81
N SER A 120 8.87 15.84 -2.80
CA SER A 120 9.44 16.11 -1.45
C SER A 120 10.73 16.93 -1.49
N ARG A 121 10.81 17.93 -2.38
CA ARG A 121 11.98 18.80 -2.55
C ARG A 121 11.66 20.30 -2.53
N HIS A 122 10.46 20.66 -2.06
CA HIS A 122 10.05 22.05 -1.96
C HIS A 122 10.59 22.68 -0.67
N MET A 123 11.21 23.87 -0.77
CA MET A 123 11.86 24.53 0.38
C MET A 123 10.91 24.97 1.49
N ASP A 124 9.64 25.27 1.15
CA ASP A 124 8.61 25.67 2.13
C ASP A 124 7.69 24.51 2.52
N VAL A 125 7.94 23.28 2.03
CA VAL A 125 7.22 22.06 2.44
C VAL A 125 8.24 21.05 2.94
N LEU A 126 8.41 21.05 4.25
CA LEU A 126 9.38 20.19 4.91
C LEU A 126 8.72 18.87 5.32
N GLU A 127 9.29 17.77 4.88
CA GLU A 127 8.83 16.43 5.20
C GLU A 127 9.86 15.72 6.08
N MET A 128 9.43 15.25 7.25
CA MET A 128 10.24 14.54 8.23
C MET A 128 9.57 13.20 8.55
N ASP A 129 10.36 12.13 8.56
CA ASP A 129 9.95 10.83 9.09
C ASP A 129 10.42 10.73 10.55
N ALA A 130 9.46 10.71 11.48
CA ALA A 130 9.75 10.62 12.90
C ALA A 130 10.37 9.28 13.32
N ALA A 131 10.31 8.23 12.49
CA ALA A 131 11.03 6.98 12.75
C ALA A 131 12.56 7.16 12.64
N SER A 132 13.01 8.07 11.76
CA SER A 132 14.43 8.41 11.59
C SER A 132 14.88 9.60 12.43
N HIS A 133 13.95 10.44 12.89
CA HIS A 133 14.19 11.71 13.62
C HIS A 133 13.30 11.77 14.87
N THR A 134 13.66 10.98 15.89
CA THR A 134 12.87 10.84 17.13
C THR A 134 13.21 11.90 18.19
N GLY A 135 14.28 12.67 17.96
CA GLY A 135 14.90 13.54 18.94
C GLY A 135 14.15 14.84 19.18
N VAL A 136 14.34 15.41 20.38
CA VAL A 136 13.82 16.72 20.73
C VAL A 136 14.51 17.84 19.94
N ASP A 137 15.76 17.63 19.53
CA ASP A 137 16.53 18.65 18.82
C ASP A 137 16.05 18.82 17.38
N ASP A 138 15.60 17.75 16.73
CA ASP A 138 14.95 17.82 15.42
C ASP A 138 13.69 18.70 15.47
N VAL A 139 12.87 18.51 16.51
CA VAL A 139 11.66 19.31 16.74
C VAL A 139 11.99 20.76 17.10
N ARG A 140 13.06 21.01 17.85
CA ARG A 140 13.53 22.40 18.14
C ARG A 140 13.93 23.11 16.85
N GLN A 141 14.63 22.46 15.94
CA GLN A 141 14.99 23.03 14.63
C GLN A 141 13.73 23.39 13.83
N ILE A 142 12.69 22.53 13.84
CA ILE A 142 11.39 22.86 13.23
C ILE A 142 10.80 24.11 13.89
N ASN A 143 10.70 24.16 15.23
CA ASN A 143 10.13 25.30 15.95
C ASN A 143 10.88 26.62 15.70
N ASP A 144 12.19 26.56 15.55
CA ASP A 144 12.99 27.74 15.19
C ASP A 144 12.71 28.17 13.75
N SER A 145 12.56 27.21 12.84
CA SER A 145 12.27 27.49 11.43
C SER A 145 10.84 28.01 11.19
N VAL A 146 9.88 27.64 12.05
CA VAL A 146 8.47 28.08 11.96
C VAL A 146 8.32 29.59 12.08
N ARG A 147 9.23 30.26 12.79
CA ARG A 147 9.18 31.72 13.00
C ARG A 147 9.42 32.54 11.71
N TYR A 148 10.08 31.92 10.73
CA TYR A 148 10.39 32.58 9.48
C TYR A 148 9.30 32.35 8.45
N ALA A 149 8.93 33.41 7.73
CA ALA A 149 7.99 33.35 6.64
C ALA A 149 8.45 32.38 5.54
N PRO A 150 7.51 31.85 4.74
CA PRO A 150 7.86 31.04 3.54
C PRO A 150 8.71 31.85 2.58
N ALA A 151 9.61 31.18 1.85
CA ALA A 151 10.50 31.82 0.89
C ALA A 151 9.83 32.07 -0.45
N SER A 152 8.95 31.16 -0.90
CA SER A 152 8.35 31.21 -2.24
C SER A 152 6.86 30.84 -2.24
N ALA A 153 6.43 29.98 -1.33
CA ALA A 153 5.05 29.53 -1.26
C ALA A 153 4.18 30.42 -0.35
N ARG A 154 2.87 30.18 -0.33
CA ARG A 154 1.91 30.89 0.54
C ARG A 154 2.03 30.48 1.98
N TYR A 155 2.19 29.19 2.23
CA TYR A 155 2.31 28.59 3.56
C TYR A 155 3.59 27.77 3.68
N LYS A 156 4.18 27.79 4.84
CA LYS A 156 5.24 26.88 5.24
C LYS A 156 4.59 25.66 5.87
N VAL A 157 4.70 24.50 5.21
CA VAL A 157 4.01 23.27 5.61
C VAL A 157 5.00 22.26 6.14
N TYR A 158 4.71 21.73 7.33
CA TYR A 158 5.50 20.68 7.97
C TYR A 158 4.73 19.38 7.97
N ILE A 159 5.23 18.40 7.25
CA ILE A 159 4.68 17.06 7.18
C ILE A 159 5.55 16.17 8.07
N ILE A 160 4.98 15.63 9.16
CA ILE A 160 5.66 14.73 10.07
C ILE A 160 4.99 13.36 9.98
N ASP A 161 5.68 12.43 9.32
CA ASP A 161 5.21 11.06 9.16
C ASP A 161 5.59 10.20 10.36
N GLU A 162 4.77 9.19 10.66
CA GLU A 162 4.86 8.29 11.82
C GLU A 162 5.12 9.04 13.14
N VAL A 163 4.39 10.14 13.35
CA VAL A 163 4.58 11.08 14.48
C VAL A 163 4.57 10.40 15.85
N HIS A 164 3.94 9.23 15.99
CA HIS A 164 3.91 8.44 17.22
C HIS A 164 5.30 7.92 17.66
N MET A 165 6.30 7.99 16.78
CA MET A 165 7.69 7.62 17.08
C MET A 165 8.47 8.73 17.81
N LEU A 166 7.91 9.94 17.88
CA LEU A 166 8.53 11.04 18.62
C LEU A 166 8.57 10.75 20.12
N SER A 167 9.66 11.18 20.76
CA SER A 167 9.77 11.11 22.21
C SER A 167 8.78 12.06 22.90
N THR A 168 8.45 11.80 24.16
CA THR A 168 7.58 12.68 24.97
C THR A 168 8.13 14.09 25.03
N ALA A 169 9.46 14.26 25.14
CA ALA A 169 10.10 15.57 25.15
C ALA A 169 9.93 16.30 23.80
N ALA A 170 9.98 15.57 22.68
CA ALA A 170 9.74 16.12 21.35
C ALA A 170 8.27 16.58 21.19
N PHE A 171 7.30 15.80 21.64
CA PHE A 171 5.90 16.22 21.67
C PHE A 171 5.69 17.49 22.51
N ASN A 172 6.28 17.55 23.68
CA ASN A 172 6.17 18.74 24.56
C ASN A 172 6.77 19.98 23.89
N ALA A 173 7.84 19.83 23.12
CA ALA A 173 8.43 20.94 22.37
C ALA A 173 7.50 21.49 21.29
N PHE A 174 6.62 20.69 20.70
CA PHE A 174 5.60 21.15 19.74
C PHE A 174 4.44 21.90 20.37
N LEU A 175 4.12 21.67 21.67
CA LEU A 175 2.87 22.18 22.28
C LEU A 175 2.75 23.69 22.15
N LYS A 176 3.81 24.45 22.45
CA LYS A 176 3.79 25.91 22.36
C LYS A 176 3.49 26.39 20.94
N THR A 177 4.11 25.77 19.94
CA THR A 177 3.91 26.12 18.54
C THR A 177 2.51 25.75 18.04
N LEU A 178 1.93 24.64 18.54
CA LEU A 178 0.58 24.24 18.21
C LEU A 178 -0.51 25.05 18.93
N GLU A 179 -0.19 25.69 20.07
CA GLU A 179 -1.09 26.60 20.80
C GLU A 179 -1.19 27.96 20.11
N GLU A 180 -0.05 28.50 19.69
CA GLU A 180 0.06 29.81 19.06
C GLU A 180 0.87 29.72 17.75
N PRO A 181 0.35 29.00 16.74
CA PRO A 181 1.05 28.84 15.48
C PRO A 181 1.04 30.16 14.69
N PRO A 182 2.16 30.53 14.05
CA PRO A 182 2.14 31.64 13.08
C PRO A 182 1.14 31.36 11.96
N GLU A 183 0.49 32.40 11.44
CA GLU A 183 -0.56 32.28 10.42
C GLU A 183 -0.08 31.55 9.17
N HIS A 184 1.19 31.76 8.80
CA HIS A 184 1.81 31.16 7.62
C HIS A 184 2.27 29.71 7.80
N ALA A 185 2.23 29.17 9.04
CA ALA A 185 2.70 27.81 9.33
C ALA A 185 1.52 26.83 9.36
N LYS A 186 1.69 25.67 8.72
CA LYS A 186 0.73 24.58 8.73
C LYS A 186 1.42 23.27 9.07
N PHE A 187 0.76 22.44 9.89
CA PHE A 187 1.28 21.14 10.31
C PHE A 187 0.38 20.01 9.81
N VAL A 188 0.99 18.97 9.28
CA VAL A 188 0.28 17.74 8.88
C VAL A 188 1.01 16.56 9.49
N PHE A 189 0.44 16.04 10.57
CA PHE A 189 0.94 14.82 11.21
C PHE A 189 0.32 13.59 10.57
N ALA A 190 1.10 12.53 10.43
CA ALA A 190 0.60 11.23 10.00
C ALA A 190 1.01 10.15 11.01
N THR A 191 0.11 9.19 11.29
CA THR A 191 0.39 8.12 12.24
C THR A 191 -0.38 6.84 11.91
N THR A 192 0.24 5.70 12.18
CA THR A 192 -0.45 4.41 12.22
C THR A 192 -1.03 4.10 13.60
N GLU A 193 -0.53 4.76 14.66
CA GLU A 193 -0.85 4.47 16.06
C GLU A 193 -1.32 5.72 16.81
N ILE A 194 -2.57 6.15 16.56
CA ILE A 194 -3.14 7.36 17.16
C ILE A 194 -3.12 7.33 18.71
N ARG A 195 -3.23 6.13 19.31
CA ARG A 195 -3.23 5.97 20.78
C ARG A 195 -1.92 6.33 21.46
N LYS A 196 -0.81 6.34 20.71
CA LYS A 196 0.51 6.74 21.21
C LYS A 196 0.73 8.26 21.16
N VAL A 197 -0.13 9.01 20.44
CA VAL A 197 -0.04 10.46 20.35
C VAL A 197 -0.71 11.10 21.57
N PRO A 198 -0.04 12.03 22.28
CA PRO A 198 -0.60 12.69 23.46
C PRO A 198 -1.90 13.44 23.17
N ILE A 199 -2.87 13.36 24.07
CA ILE A 199 -4.16 14.03 23.92
C ILE A 199 -4.02 15.56 23.81
N THR A 200 -2.98 16.12 24.41
CA THR A 200 -2.65 17.55 24.33
C THR A 200 -2.31 18.00 22.92
N VAL A 201 -1.72 17.13 22.10
CA VAL A 201 -1.47 17.37 20.67
C VAL A 201 -2.75 17.14 19.88
N LEU A 202 -3.46 16.02 20.14
CA LEU A 202 -4.70 15.68 19.45
C LEU A 202 -5.77 16.77 19.55
N SER A 203 -5.90 17.41 20.71
CA SER A 203 -6.89 18.48 20.95
C SER A 203 -6.66 19.74 20.12
N ARG A 204 -5.46 19.90 19.55
CA ARG A 204 -5.06 21.06 18.73
C ARG A 204 -5.02 20.75 17.24
N CYS A 205 -5.33 19.51 16.86
CA CYS A 205 -5.30 19.06 15.49
C CYS A 205 -6.71 18.70 14.97
N GLN A 206 -7.01 19.06 13.74
CA GLN A 206 -8.14 18.48 13.03
C GLN A 206 -7.79 17.05 12.67
N ARG A 207 -8.53 16.08 13.21
CA ARG A 207 -8.31 14.66 13.00
C ARG A 207 -9.05 14.16 11.77
N PHE A 208 -8.35 13.32 10.97
CA PHE A 208 -8.91 12.55 9.87
C PHE A 208 -8.50 11.08 9.97
N ASP A 209 -9.49 10.20 10.04
CA ASP A 209 -9.29 8.76 10.07
C ASP A 209 -9.42 8.20 8.65
N LEU A 210 -8.29 7.92 8.00
CA LEU A 210 -8.27 7.30 6.68
C LEU A 210 -8.64 5.82 6.81
N ARG A 211 -9.61 5.40 6.00
CA ARG A 211 -10.17 4.07 6.06
C ARG A 211 -9.38 3.08 5.20
N ARG A 212 -9.43 1.81 5.58
CA ARG A 212 -9.07 0.72 4.66
C ARG A 212 -9.99 0.79 3.44
N VAL A 213 -9.41 0.56 2.27
CA VAL A 213 -10.19 0.51 1.03
C VAL A 213 -10.76 -0.90 0.87
N GLU A 214 -12.05 -0.99 0.54
CA GLU A 214 -12.72 -2.27 0.35
C GLU A 214 -12.14 -3.04 -0.85
N ALA A 215 -12.16 -4.37 -0.77
CA ALA A 215 -11.56 -5.23 -1.79
C ALA A 215 -12.11 -4.97 -3.20
N ASP A 216 -13.43 -4.76 -3.33
CA ASP A 216 -14.08 -4.49 -4.61
C ASP A 216 -13.62 -3.16 -5.23
N VAL A 217 -13.38 -2.14 -4.39
CA VAL A 217 -12.84 -0.85 -4.82
C VAL A 217 -11.39 -0.99 -5.27
N LEU A 218 -10.58 -1.78 -4.54
CA LEU A 218 -9.20 -2.10 -4.92
C LEU A 218 -9.14 -2.89 -6.23
N MET A 219 -9.99 -3.92 -6.40
CA MET A 219 -10.07 -4.70 -7.64
C MET A 219 -10.36 -3.80 -8.84
N LYS A 220 -11.35 -2.91 -8.72
CA LYS A 220 -11.71 -1.94 -9.78
C LYS A 220 -10.54 -1.00 -10.09
N HIS A 221 -9.86 -0.52 -9.06
CA HIS A 221 -8.69 0.36 -9.21
C HIS A 221 -7.54 -0.35 -9.93
N LEU A 222 -7.20 -1.58 -9.51
CA LEU A 222 -6.17 -2.39 -10.14
C LEU A 222 -6.53 -2.75 -11.59
N GLY A 223 -7.79 -3.06 -11.88
CA GLY A 223 -8.28 -3.32 -13.24
C GLY A 223 -8.11 -2.10 -14.17
N ASN A 224 -8.39 -0.90 -13.67
CA ASN A 224 -8.14 0.34 -14.40
C ASN A 224 -6.65 0.55 -14.69
N ILE A 225 -5.79 0.18 -13.74
CA ILE A 225 -4.34 0.27 -13.92
C ILE A 225 -3.85 -0.79 -14.90
N ALA A 226 -4.35 -2.03 -14.82
CA ALA A 226 -4.04 -3.09 -15.78
C ALA A 226 -4.31 -2.64 -17.23
N THR A 227 -5.47 -2.01 -17.45
CA THR A 227 -5.84 -1.45 -18.75
C THR A 227 -4.86 -0.35 -19.21
N LYS A 228 -4.44 0.54 -18.29
CA LYS A 228 -3.46 1.60 -18.60
C LYS A 228 -2.05 1.07 -18.89
N GLU A 229 -1.67 -0.04 -18.26
CA GLU A 229 -0.39 -0.72 -18.48
C GLU A 229 -0.43 -1.70 -19.67
N GLY A 230 -1.60 -1.96 -20.25
CA GLY A 230 -1.77 -2.93 -21.34
C GLY A 230 -1.55 -4.37 -20.89
N VAL A 231 -1.84 -4.69 -19.62
CA VAL A 231 -1.66 -6.00 -19.00
C VAL A 231 -3.00 -6.73 -18.96
N GLU A 232 -3.02 -7.95 -19.48
CA GLU A 232 -4.17 -8.85 -19.31
C GLU A 232 -4.13 -9.48 -17.91
N VAL A 233 -5.26 -9.45 -17.20
CA VAL A 233 -5.35 -9.98 -15.84
C VAL A 233 -6.71 -10.64 -15.60
N GLU A 234 -6.68 -11.81 -14.98
CA GLU A 234 -7.89 -12.51 -14.56
C GLU A 234 -8.57 -11.76 -13.40
N PRO A 235 -9.92 -11.60 -13.41
CA PRO A 235 -10.63 -10.95 -12.30
C PRO A 235 -10.36 -11.62 -10.95
N GLU A 236 -10.19 -12.93 -10.92
CA GLU A 236 -9.85 -13.67 -9.71
C GLU A 236 -8.45 -13.31 -9.18
N ALA A 237 -7.47 -13.11 -10.08
CA ALA A 237 -6.13 -12.63 -9.70
C ALA A 237 -6.18 -11.28 -9.00
N LEU A 238 -6.96 -10.33 -9.53
CA LEU A 238 -7.20 -9.04 -8.88
C LEU A 238 -7.86 -9.20 -7.50
N GLY A 239 -8.80 -10.14 -7.36
CA GLY A 239 -9.46 -10.44 -6.09
C GLY A 239 -8.48 -10.98 -5.04
N ILE A 240 -7.55 -11.84 -5.43
CA ILE A 240 -6.52 -12.39 -4.55
C ILE A 240 -5.59 -11.27 -4.08
N ILE A 241 -5.10 -10.42 -4.98
CA ILE A 241 -4.23 -9.28 -4.65
C ILE A 241 -4.95 -8.30 -3.73
N ALA A 242 -6.21 -7.94 -4.02
CA ALA A 242 -6.99 -7.00 -3.22
C ALA A 242 -7.22 -7.51 -1.78
N ARG A 243 -7.44 -8.82 -1.60
CA ARG A 243 -7.55 -9.45 -0.27
C ARG A 243 -6.21 -9.43 0.46
N ALA A 244 -5.15 -9.87 -0.20
CA ALA A 244 -3.80 -9.89 0.39
C ALA A 244 -3.29 -8.51 0.81
N ALA A 245 -3.75 -7.45 0.13
CA ALA A 245 -3.41 -6.07 0.46
C ALA A 245 -4.15 -5.51 1.69
N GLU A 246 -5.16 -6.21 2.24
CA GLU A 246 -5.91 -5.84 3.45
C GLU A 246 -6.39 -4.38 3.50
N GLY A 247 -6.79 -3.83 2.35
CA GLY A 247 -7.27 -2.46 2.24
C GLY A 247 -6.17 -1.39 2.10
N SER A 248 -4.92 -1.80 1.93
CA SER A 248 -3.78 -0.93 1.61
C SER A 248 -3.66 -0.73 0.09
N VAL A 249 -3.82 0.50 -0.39
CA VAL A 249 -3.64 0.84 -1.81
C VAL A 249 -2.18 0.65 -2.24
N ARG A 250 -1.22 1.03 -1.37
CA ARG A 250 0.20 0.88 -1.69
C ARG A 250 0.60 -0.58 -1.85
N ASP A 251 0.15 -1.43 -0.92
CA ASP A 251 0.53 -2.84 -0.93
C ASP A 251 -0.18 -3.57 -2.08
N SER A 252 -1.44 -3.23 -2.42
CA SER A 252 -2.12 -3.77 -3.60
C SER A 252 -1.38 -3.46 -4.90
N LEU A 253 -0.88 -2.24 -5.06
CA LEU A 253 -0.08 -1.86 -6.22
C LEU A 253 1.28 -2.55 -6.25
N SER A 254 1.92 -2.73 -5.09
CA SER A 254 3.21 -3.43 -5.00
C SER A 254 3.07 -4.91 -5.32
N LEU A 255 2.01 -5.56 -4.81
CA LEU A 255 1.71 -6.96 -5.12
C LEU A 255 1.34 -7.14 -6.59
N PHE A 256 0.57 -6.20 -7.16
CA PHE A 256 0.22 -6.24 -8.58
C PHE A 256 1.43 -6.07 -9.48
N ASP A 257 2.35 -5.20 -9.12
CA ASP A 257 3.62 -4.98 -9.81
C ASP A 257 4.48 -6.26 -9.84
N GLN A 258 4.57 -6.94 -8.69
CA GLN A 258 5.23 -8.25 -8.58
C GLN A 258 4.52 -9.31 -9.44
N ALA A 259 3.19 -9.33 -9.44
CA ALA A 259 2.41 -10.27 -10.25
C ALA A 259 2.64 -10.07 -11.75
N ILE A 260 2.72 -8.83 -12.21
CA ILE A 260 3.05 -8.51 -13.62
C ILE A 260 4.45 -9.02 -13.96
N ALA A 261 5.43 -8.77 -13.09
CA ALA A 261 6.80 -9.24 -13.31
C ALA A 261 6.91 -10.76 -13.34
N HIS A 262 6.09 -11.47 -12.56
CA HIS A 262 6.09 -12.92 -12.49
C HIS A 262 5.36 -13.56 -13.68
N ALA A 263 4.36 -12.90 -14.26
CA ALA A 263 3.40 -13.50 -15.19
C ALA A 263 3.74 -13.37 -16.68
N ALA A 264 4.85 -12.74 -17.06
CA ALA A 264 5.30 -12.57 -18.45
C ALA A 264 4.19 -12.14 -19.45
N GLY A 265 3.25 -11.28 -18.99
CA GLY A 265 2.24 -10.63 -19.85
C GLY A 265 0.78 -10.95 -19.55
N HIS A 266 0.44 -12.10 -18.98
CA HIS A 266 -0.93 -12.43 -18.57
C HIS A 266 -0.96 -12.89 -17.11
N VAL A 267 -1.55 -12.07 -16.24
CA VAL A 267 -1.62 -12.33 -14.79
C VAL A 267 -2.77 -13.27 -14.48
N LYS A 268 -2.44 -14.55 -14.26
CA LYS A 268 -3.38 -15.60 -13.89
C LYS A 268 -3.50 -15.74 -12.36
N ALA A 269 -4.66 -16.19 -11.90
CA ALA A 269 -4.93 -16.42 -10.48
C ALA A 269 -3.93 -17.40 -9.84
N ASP A 270 -3.59 -18.50 -10.53
CA ASP A 270 -2.65 -19.49 -10.03
C ASP A 270 -1.23 -18.94 -9.87
N ALA A 271 -0.76 -18.11 -10.82
CA ALA A 271 0.53 -17.47 -10.72
C ALA A 271 0.59 -16.50 -9.51
N VAL A 272 -0.50 -15.79 -9.24
CA VAL A 272 -0.60 -14.91 -8.05
C VAL A 272 -0.60 -15.72 -6.75
N ARG A 273 -1.31 -16.85 -6.71
CA ARG A 273 -1.29 -17.76 -5.54
C ARG A 273 0.13 -18.25 -5.25
N GLN A 274 0.84 -18.72 -6.28
CA GLN A 274 2.22 -19.17 -6.14
C GLN A 274 3.15 -18.06 -5.66
N MET A 275 3.04 -16.86 -6.24
CA MET A 275 3.84 -15.70 -5.85
C MET A 275 3.61 -15.32 -4.37
N LEU A 276 2.39 -15.39 -3.89
CA LEU A 276 2.03 -15.07 -2.51
C LEU A 276 2.27 -16.22 -1.53
N GLY A 277 2.71 -17.39 -2.02
CA GLY A 277 2.89 -18.58 -1.18
C GLY A 277 1.58 -19.11 -0.60
N LEU A 278 0.43 -18.78 -1.19
CA LEU A 278 -0.86 -19.25 -0.73
C LEU A 278 -1.01 -20.75 -1.03
N ALA A 279 -1.57 -21.49 -0.10
CA ALA A 279 -1.92 -22.89 -0.33
C ALA A 279 -2.93 -23.01 -1.50
N ASP A 280 -2.89 -24.15 -2.20
CA ASP A 280 -3.91 -24.46 -3.20
C ASP A 280 -5.30 -24.47 -2.52
N ARG A 281 -6.14 -23.49 -2.90
CA ARG A 281 -7.48 -23.31 -2.30
C ARG A 281 -8.34 -24.56 -2.40
N THR A 282 -8.21 -25.34 -3.47
CA THR A 282 -8.96 -26.59 -3.63
C THR A 282 -8.53 -27.59 -2.55
N ARG A 283 -7.23 -27.72 -2.32
CA ARG A 283 -6.66 -28.60 -1.30
C ARG A 283 -7.00 -28.16 0.13
N VAL A 284 -7.02 -26.85 0.39
CA VAL A 284 -7.49 -26.30 1.67
C VAL A 284 -8.96 -26.66 1.91
N ILE A 285 -9.80 -26.57 0.88
CA ILE A 285 -11.21 -26.93 0.96
C ILE A 285 -11.39 -28.44 1.15
N ASP A 286 -10.53 -29.29 0.55
CA ASP A 286 -10.54 -30.73 0.73
C ASP A 286 -10.13 -31.11 2.16
N LEU A 287 -9.12 -30.45 2.70
CA LEU A 287 -8.74 -30.56 4.11
C LEU A 287 -9.89 -30.18 5.04
N PHE A 288 -10.55 -29.03 4.75
CA PHE A 288 -11.72 -28.58 5.51
C PHE A 288 -12.86 -29.62 5.46
N ASP A 289 -13.14 -30.18 4.31
CA ASP A 289 -14.20 -31.19 4.12
C ASP A 289 -13.92 -32.46 4.96
N SER A 290 -12.66 -32.94 4.95
CA SER A 290 -12.24 -34.07 5.75
C SER A 290 -12.42 -33.80 7.26
N LEU A 291 -12.00 -32.62 7.72
CA LEU A 291 -12.21 -32.18 9.11
C LEU A 291 -13.69 -32.07 9.48
N ALA A 292 -14.50 -31.49 8.58
CA ALA A 292 -15.93 -31.31 8.80
C ALA A 292 -16.70 -32.63 8.87
N ARG A 293 -16.22 -33.68 8.20
CA ARG A 293 -16.75 -35.04 8.28
C ARG A 293 -16.23 -35.83 9.49
N GLY A 294 -15.19 -35.34 10.17
CA GLY A 294 -14.50 -36.07 11.24
C GLY A 294 -13.58 -37.17 10.71
N ASP A 295 -13.22 -37.16 9.44
CA ASP A 295 -12.25 -38.09 8.83
C ASP A 295 -10.84 -37.57 9.07
N ILE A 296 -10.34 -37.88 10.26
CA ILE A 296 -9.01 -37.45 10.72
C ILE A 296 -7.90 -38.08 9.88
N ALA A 297 -8.05 -39.32 9.41
CA ALA A 297 -7.03 -39.99 8.60
C ALA A 297 -6.86 -39.27 7.24
N ALA A 298 -7.96 -38.94 6.56
CA ALA A 298 -7.95 -38.19 5.31
C ALA A 298 -7.40 -36.79 5.54
N ALA A 299 -7.76 -36.12 6.64
CA ALA A 299 -7.26 -34.79 6.96
C ALA A 299 -5.73 -34.77 7.13
N PHE A 300 -5.16 -35.72 7.87
CA PHE A 300 -3.71 -35.86 8.02
C PHE A 300 -3.01 -36.20 6.71
N ALA A 301 -3.59 -37.07 5.88
CA ALA A 301 -3.03 -37.41 4.58
C ALA A 301 -2.97 -36.18 3.66
N GLU A 302 -4.04 -35.39 3.63
CA GLU A 302 -4.10 -34.18 2.81
C GLU A 302 -3.15 -33.08 3.32
N PHE A 303 -3.10 -32.84 4.64
CA PHE A 303 -2.16 -31.90 5.25
C PHE A 303 -0.71 -32.28 4.94
N ARG A 304 -0.37 -33.57 5.12
CA ARG A 304 0.97 -34.09 4.83
C ARG A 304 1.35 -33.94 3.36
N ALA A 305 0.42 -34.23 2.46
CA ALA A 305 0.65 -34.08 1.02
C ALA A 305 0.89 -32.62 0.62
N GLN A 306 0.25 -31.63 1.30
CA GLN A 306 0.55 -30.22 1.10
C GLN A 306 1.94 -29.85 1.65
N TYR A 307 2.30 -30.36 2.82
CA TYR A 307 3.60 -30.14 3.42
C TYR A 307 4.75 -30.73 2.56
N ASP A 308 4.59 -31.94 2.04
CA ASP A 308 5.60 -32.64 1.22
C ASP A 308 5.89 -31.93 -0.10
N VAL A 309 4.95 -31.14 -0.63
CA VAL A 309 5.16 -30.28 -1.81
C VAL A 309 5.64 -28.85 -1.44
N GLY A 310 5.95 -28.61 -0.16
CA GLY A 310 6.59 -27.37 0.32
C GLY A 310 5.65 -26.33 0.90
N ALA A 311 4.37 -26.64 1.16
CA ALA A 311 3.48 -25.69 1.81
C ALA A 311 3.89 -25.45 3.27
N ASP A 312 3.93 -24.19 3.70
CA ASP A 312 4.19 -23.83 5.10
C ASP A 312 2.98 -24.21 5.97
N PRO A 313 3.17 -24.98 7.07
CA PRO A 313 2.09 -25.35 7.98
C PRO A 313 1.27 -24.17 8.51
N VAL A 314 1.92 -23.04 8.82
CA VAL A 314 1.25 -21.83 9.30
C VAL A 314 0.35 -21.24 8.22
N VAL A 315 0.80 -21.25 6.96
CA VAL A 315 0.01 -20.76 5.81
C VAL A 315 -1.21 -21.66 5.60
N VAL A 316 -1.03 -22.99 5.59
CA VAL A 316 -2.15 -23.93 5.44
C VAL A 316 -3.21 -23.74 6.52
N LEU A 317 -2.81 -23.61 7.80
CA LEU A 317 -3.75 -23.34 8.89
C LEU A 317 -4.41 -21.97 8.79
N SER A 318 -3.68 -20.96 8.35
CA SER A 318 -4.22 -19.61 8.13
C SER A 318 -5.27 -19.58 7.02
N ASP A 319 -4.97 -20.23 5.90
CA ASP A 319 -5.91 -20.37 4.78
C ASP A 319 -7.15 -21.17 5.17
N LEU A 320 -6.97 -22.22 5.99
CA LEU A 320 -8.09 -22.98 6.55
C LEU A 320 -8.96 -22.11 7.48
N ALA A 321 -8.35 -21.27 8.32
CA ALA A 321 -9.08 -20.33 9.16
C ALA A 321 -9.84 -19.30 8.33
N GLU A 322 -9.24 -18.76 7.28
CA GLU A 322 -9.93 -17.87 6.34
C GLU A 322 -11.14 -18.53 5.69
N PHE A 323 -11.02 -19.81 5.30
CA PHE A 323 -12.14 -20.54 4.72
C PHE A 323 -13.25 -20.79 5.74
N VAL A 324 -12.93 -21.11 7.00
CA VAL A 324 -13.93 -21.19 8.10
C VAL A 324 -14.66 -19.87 8.27
N ASN A 325 -13.94 -18.74 8.23
CA ASN A 325 -14.52 -17.39 8.30
C ASN A 325 -15.45 -17.13 7.10
N PHE A 326 -15.00 -17.46 5.89
CA PHE A 326 -15.80 -17.33 4.68
C PHE A 326 -17.12 -18.12 4.78
N VAL A 327 -17.06 -19.43 5.16
CA VAL A 327 -18.24 -20.27 5.36
C VAL A 327 -19.18 -19.69 6.43
N THR A 328 -18.60 -19.17 7.51
CA THR A 328 -19.38 -18.51 8.57
C THR A 328 -20.10 -17.26 8.05
N ARG A 329 -19.41 -16.40 7.29
CA ARG A 329 -20.02 -15.22 6.69
C ARG A 329 -21.13 -15.59 5.71
N VAL A 330 -20.91 -16.58 4.84
CA VAL A 330 -21.93 -17.07 3.90
C VAL A 330 -23.17 -17.57 4.63
N LYS A 331 -22.99 -18.21 5.80
CA LYS A 331 -24.10 -18.70 6.62
C LYS A 331 -25.02 -17.59 7.12
N PHE A 332 -24.45 -16.45 7.52
CA PHE A 332 -25.23 -15.31 8.05
C PHE A 332 -25.60 -14.27 6.97
N VAL A 333 -24.75 -14.13 5.95
CA VAL A 333 -24.93 -13.19 4.83
C VAL A 333 -24.71 -13.95 3.52
N PRO A 334 -25.72 -14.64 2.99
CA PRO A 334 -25.58 -15.50 1.80
C PRO A 334 -24.98 -14.78 0.57
N GLY A 335 -25.28 -13.48 0.38
CA GLY A 335 -24.71 -12.67 -0.69
C GLY A 335 -23.18 -12.55 -0.66
N THR A 336 -22.52 -12.90 0.46
CA THR A 336 -21.05 -12.97 0.51
C THR A 336 -20.47 -13.95 -0.52
N ALA A 337 -21.22 -15.01 -0.84
CA ALA A 337 -20.81 -16.01 -1.83
C ALA A 337 -21.00 -15.54 -3.28
N ASP A 338 -21.59 -14.37 -3.53
CA ASP A 338 -21.75 -13.81 -4.88
C ASP A 338 -20.56 -12.93 -5.27
N ASN A 339 -19.68 -12.60 -4.32
CA ASN A 339 -18.52 -11.78 -4.57
C ASN A 339 -17.49 -12.53 -5.45
N VAL A 340 -17.17 -11.93 -6.60
CA VAL A 340 -16.23 -12.47 -7.61
C VAL A 340 -14.78 -12.54 -7.10
N ALA A 341 -14.47 -11.90 -5.98
CA ALA A 341 -13.16 -12.01 -5.33
C ALA A 341 -12.87 -13.43 -4.81
N PHE A 342 -13.91 -14.27 -4.64
CA PHE A 342 -13.77 -15.68 -4.28
C PHE A 342 -13.86 -16.57 -5.51
N GLY A 343 -12.99 -17.58 -5.61
CA GLY A 343 -13.01 -18.56 -6.71
C GLY A 343 -14.34 -19.32 -6.77
N GLU A 344 -14.70 -19.82 -7.94
CA GLU A 344 -15.97 -20.52 -8.14
C GLU A 344 -16.10 -21.75 -7.22
N THR A 345 -15.05 -22.55 -7.11
CA THR A 345 -14.99 -23.71 -6.21
C THR A 345 -15.24 -23.30 -4.74
N GLU A 346 -14.63 -22.21 -4.31
CA GLU A 346 -14.80 -21.65 -2.96
C GLU A 346 -16.26 -21.25 -2.72
N ARG A 347 -16.86 -20.53 -3.67
CA ARG A 347 -18.26 -20.07 -3.58
C ARG A 347 -19.25 -21.20 -3.54
N VAL A 348 -19.11 -22.20 -4.43
CA VAL A 348 -20.02 -23.33 -4.54
C VAL A 348 -19.93 -24.22 -3.29
N ARG A 349 -18.70 -24.65 -2.93
CA ARG A 349 -18.49 -25.53 -1.77
C ARG A 349 -18.79 -24.81 -0.46
N GLY A 350 -18.44 -23.53 -0.35
CA GLY A 350 -18.73 -22.71 0.83
C GLY A 350 -20.22 -22.58 1.12
N ARG A 351 -21.08 -22.41 0.10
CA ARG A 351 -22.54 -22.46 0.26
C ARG A 351 -23.01 -23.81 0.77
N GLY A 352 -22.45 -24.90 0.24
CA GLY A 352 -22.78 -26.26 0.67
C GLY A 352 -22.45 -26.51 2.15
N PHE A 353 -21.28 -26.05 2.60
CA PHE A 353 -20.86 -26.16 4.00
C PHE A 353 -21.68 -25.22 4.92
N ALA A 354 -21.96 -23.99 4.49
CA ALA A 354 -22.76 -23.05 5.27
C ALA A 354 -24.19 -23.59 5.54
N ALA A 355 -24.77 -24.33 4.59
CA ALA A 355 -26.06 -24.97 4.77
C ALA A 355 -26.02 -26.15 5.77
N LYS A 356 -24.94 -26.93 5.76
CA LYS A 356 -24.83 -28.19 6.54
C LYS A 356 -24.26 -28.00 7.94
N LEU A 357 -23.25 -27.13 8.11
CA LEU A 357 -22.54 -26.99 9.38
C LEU A 357 -23.27 -26.03 10.33
N SER A 358 -23.28 -26.38 11.63
CA SER A 358 -23.82 -25.49 12.65
C SER A 358 -22.86 -24.35 12.98
N THR A 359 -23.39 -23.21 13.42
CA THR A 359 -22.57 -22.08 13.92
C THR A 359 -21.63 -22.51 15.03
N ARG A 360 -22.08 -23.42 15.91
CA ARG A 360 -21.26 -23.96 17.01
C ARG A 360 -20.01 -24.67 16.49
N VAL A 361 -20.13 -25.48 15.45
CA VAL A 361 -18.99 -26.19 14.83
C VAL A 361 -18.03 -25.17 14.21
N LEU A 362 -18.52 -24.25 13.41
CA LEU A 362 -17.70 -23.21 12.75
C LEU A 362 -16.95 -22.34 13.78
N SER A 363 -17.65 -21.90 14.85
CA SER A 363 -17.01 -21.11 15.91
C SER A 363 -15.94 -21.88 16.65
N ARG A 364 -16.16 -23.18 16.91
CA ARG A 364 -15.15 -24.04 17.55
C ARG A 364 -13.93 -24.26 16.66
N MET A 365 -14.14 -24.55 15.38
CA MET A 365 -13.04 -24.67 14.40
C MET A 365 -12.22 -23.39 14.35
N TRP A 366 -12.87 -22.24 14.27
CA TRP A 366 -12.22 -20.93 14.27
C TRP A 366 -11.34 -20.71 15.51
N GLN A 367 -11.86 -20.99 16.70
CA GLN A 367 -11.10 -20.85 17.96
C GLN A 367 -9.90 -21.78 18.02
N MET A 368 -10.08 -23.04 17.60
CA MET A 368 -8.99 -24.02 17.56
C MET A 368 -7.89 -23.61 16.59
N LEU A 369 -8.26 -23.14 15.40
CA LEU A 369 -7.29 -22.69 14.39
C LEU A 369 -6.52 -21.44 14.84
N LEU A 370 -7.20 -20.45 15.43
CA LEU A 370 -6.50 -19.25 15.95
C LEU A 370 -5.46 -19.62 17.01
N LYS A 371 -5.80 -20.56 17.91
CA LYS A 371 -4.87 -21.03 18.92
C LYS A 371 -3.74 -21.86 18.29
N GLY A 372 -4.07 -22.81 17.41
CA GLY A 372 -3.11 -23.66 16.72
C GLY A 372 -2.11 -22.88 15.88
N ILE A 373 -2.55 -21.85 15.14
CA ILE A 373 -1.66 -20.98 14.36
C ILE A 373 -0.59 -20.36 15.26
N ALA A 374 -0.98 -19.79 16.40
CA ALA A 374 -0.04 -19.19 17.35
C ALA A 374 0.95 -20.23 17.93
N GLU A 375 0.48 -21.44 18.22
CA GLU A 375 1.32 -22.55 18.73
C GLU A 375 2.31 -23.03 17.65
N VAL A 376 1.86 -23.21 16.42
CA VAL A 376 2.71 -23.65 15.29
C VAL A 376 3.77 -22.61 14.94
N GLN A 377 3.45 -21.30 14.99
CA GLN A 377 4.40 -20.22 14.74
C GLN A 377 5.59 -20.23 15.72
N THR A 378 5.38 -20.69 16.95
CA THR A 378 6.41 -20.73 18.00
C THR A 378 7.06 -22.10 18.16
N ALA A 379 6.53 -23.12 17.49
CA ALA A 379 7.01 -24.51 17.62
C ALA A 379 8.36 -24.73 16.94
N THR A 380 9.23 -25.52 17.55
CA THR A 380 10.50 -25.96 16.96
C THR A 380 10.33 -26.88 15.75
N ARG A 381 9.19 -27.55 15.65
CA ARG A 381 8.78 -28.44 14.55
C ARG A 381 7.36 -28.09 14.10
N PRO A 382 7.19 -27.07 13.24
CA PRO A 382 5.87 -26.58 12.85
C PRO A 382 4.92 -27.64 12.28
N ALA A 383 5.42 -28.54 11.42
CA ALA A 383 4.61 -29.59 10.83
C ALA A 383 4.12 -30.68 11.83
N ALA A 384 4.81 -30.84 12.97
CA ALA A 384 4.38 -31.76 13.99
C ALA A 384 3.41 -31.13 15.01
N ALA A 385 3.41 -29.78 15.07
CA ALA A 385 2.53 -29.01 15.95
C ALA A 385 1.20 -28.66 15.27
N ALA A 386 1.17 -28.57 13.92
CA ALA A 386 -0.02 -28.34 13.12
C ALA A 386 -0.91 -29.56 13.06
#